data_58e0b4b77237b80c40359659398605fb
#
_entry.id   58e0b4b77237b80c40359659398605fb
#
_cell.length_a   1.000
_cell.length_b   1.000
_cell.length_c   1.000
_cell.angle_alpha   90.00
_cell.angle_beta   90.00
_cell.angle_gamma   90.00
#
_symmetry.space_group_name_H-M   'P 1'
#
loop_
_entity.id
_entity.type
_entity.pdbx_description
1 polymer ?
#
loop_
_entity_poly.entity_id
_entity_poly.type
_entity_poly.pdbx_seq_one_letter_code
_entity_poly.pdbx_strand_id
1 'polypeptide(L)'
;MMHRMDCQALAPEIETAAPAPSRIEVVADCLSGLPLRVLGVFAAQDLLLPDFGCRVIGDRLRMRFTMPDMPPQHAAIVLARIGAIVGVIRIRTRKT
;
A
#
# COMPACT_ATOMS: atom_id res chain seq x y z
N MET A 1 -2.20 -15.01 23.89
CA MET A 1 -1.82 -15.09 23.33
C MET A 1 -1.42 -15.08 22.71
N MET A 2 -1.66 -14.88 22.69
CA MET A 2 -1.22 -14.90 21.92
C MET A 2 -0.90 -14.88 21.15
N HIS A 3 -1.14 -14.68 20.95
CA HIS A 3 -0.69 -14.74 20.11
C HIS A 3 -0.45 -14.35 19.43
N ARG A 4 -0.76 -14.26 19.44
CA ARG A 4 -0.35 -14.04 18.64
C ARG A 4 0.06 -14.04 18.00
N MET A 5 -0.10 -13.93 18.09
CA MET A 5 0.43 -13.96 17.42
C MET A 5 0.96 -14.17 16.86
N ASP A 6 0.61 -14.37 16.94
CA ASP A 6 1.26 -14.59 16.34
C ASP A 6 1.64 -14.69 15.64
N CYS A 7 1.26 -14.56 15.58
CA CYS A 7 1.73 -14.64 14.79
C CYS A 7 2.70 -14.77 14.54
N GLN A 8 2.80 -14.75 14.76
CA GLN A 8 3.81 -14.94 14.35
C GLN A 8 4.76 -15.43 14.67
N ALA A 9 4.72 -15.70 15.10
CA ALA A 9 5.61 -16.17 15.27
C ALA A 9 5.97 -17.06 15.07
N LEU A 10 5.94 -17.47 14.78
CA LEU A 10 6.36 -18.28 14.42
C LEU A 10 7.31 -18.77 13.77
N ALA A 11 7.26 -18.96 13.58
CA ALA A 11 8.02 -19.64 12.92
C ALA A 11 8.80 -19.25 12.06
N PRO A 12 9.49 -19.46 11.88
CA PRO A 12 10.34 -19.02 11.14
C PRO A 12 10.17 -19.29 9.87
N GLU A 13 10.16 -18.77 9.41
CA GLU A 13 9.98 -18.94 8.38
C GLU A 13 11.00 -18.83 7.57
N ILE A 14 11.15 -19.26 6.72
CA ILE A 14 12.05 -19.27 5.90
C ILE A 14 11.63 -18.70 4.76
N GLU A 15 11.96 -17.80 4.34
CA GLU A 15 11.53 -17.26 3.32
C GLU A 15 12.22 -17.37 2.23
N THR A 16 12.53 -18.05 1.77
CA THR A 16 13.31 -18.25 0.71
C THR A 16 12.82 -17.81 -0.56
N ALA A 17 11.72 -18.05 -0.96
CA ALA A 17 11.28 -17.74 -2.29
C ALA A 17 10.37 -16.56 -2.38
N ALA A 18 10.12 -15.92 -1.31
CA ALA A 18 9.21 -14.79 -1.31
C ALA A 18 9.81 -13.64 -2.09
N PRO A 19 9.11 -13.09 -3.08
CA PRO A 19 9.62 -11.92 -3.78
C PRO A 19 9.65 -10.74 -2.85
N ALA A 20 10.56 -9.81 -3.11
CA ALA A 20 10.63 -8.59 -2.33
C ALA A 20 9.32 -7.83 -2.45
N PRO A 21 8.84 -7.22 -1.37
CA PRO A 21 7.61 -6.44 -1.45
C PRO A 21 7.80 -5.25 -2.37
N SER A 22 6.72 -4.90 -3.06
CA SER A 22 6.73 -3.74 -3.93
C SER A 22 6.45 -2.49 -3.13
N ARG A 23 7.18 -1.44 -3.43
CA ARG A 23 6.92 -0.14 -2.87
C ARG A 23 6.14 0.67 -3.86
N ILE A 24 5.11 1.33 -3.38
CA ILE A 24 4.22 2.12 -4.22
C ILE A 24 4.39 3.58 -3.83
N GLU A 25 4.49 4.43 -4.84
CA GLU A 25 4.50 5.86 -4.63
C GLU A 25 3.35 6.46 -5.41
N VAL A 26 2.51 7.22 -4.73
CA VAL A 26 1.38 7.90 -5.35
C VAL A 26 1.63 9.40 -5.27
N VAL A 27 1.58 10.06 -6.41
CA VAL A 27 1.67 11.52 -6.47
C VAL A 27 0.30 12.06 -6.81
N ALA A 28 -0.17 13.02 -6.04
CA ALA A 28 -1.52 13.51 -6.19
C ALA A 28 -1.61 14.99 -5.87
N ASP A 29 -2.75 15.58 -6.19
CA ASP A 29 -3.05 16.93 -5.77
C ASP A 29 -3.23 17.00 -4.26
N CYS A 30 -2.96 18.16 -3.67
CA CYS A 30 -3.08 18.34 -2.23
C CYS A 30 -4.55 18.49 -1.83
N LEU A 31 -5.24 17.37 -1.76
CA LEU A 31 -6.63 17.32 -1.32
C LEU A 31 -6.65 16.62 0.03
N SER A 32 -7.23 17.27 1.03
CA SER A 32 -7.14 16.78 2.41
C SER A 32 -7.73 15.40 2.61
N GLY A 33 -8.77 15.06 1.87
CA GLY A 33 -9.40 13.74 2.01
C GLY A 33 -8.73 12.63 1.22
N LEU A 34 -7.72 12.96 0.41
CA LEU A 34 -7.18 11.98 -0.53
C LEU A 34 -6.43 10.85 0.15
N PRO A 35 -5.61 11.10 1.19
CA PRO A 35 -4.96 9.98 1.87
C PRO A 35 -5.95 8.99 2.46
N LEU A 36 -7.06 9.47 3.00
CA LEU A 36 -8.07 8.59 3.55
C LEU A 36 -8.75 7.76 2.46
N ARG A 37 -8.89 8.31 1.28
CA ARG A 37 -9.47 7.56 0.17
C ARG A 37 -8.55 6.44 -0.28
N VAL A 38 -7.24 6.70 -0.32
CA VAL A 38 -6.27 5.67 -0.64
C VAL A 38 -6.32 4.57 0.40
N LEU A 39 -6.29 4.93 1.67
CA LEU A 39 -6.38 3.94 2.74
C LEU A 39 -7.71 3.18 2.68
N GLY A 40 -8.77 3.86 2.27
CA GLY A 40 -10.08 3.24 2.13
C GLY A 40 -10.11 2.13 1.09
N VAL A 41 -9.29 2.23 0.04
CA VAL A 41 -9.22 1.18 -0.96
C VAL A 41 -8.74 -0.12 -0.32
N PHE A 42 -7.73 -0.03 0.54
CA PHE A 42 -7.21 -1.20 1.25
C PHE A 42 -8.20 -1.71 2.28
N ALA A 43 -8.83 -0.79 3.00
CA ALA A 43 -9.81 -1.17 4.02
C ALA A 43 -11.00 -1.90 3.39
N ALA A 44 -11.43 -1.47 2.21
CA ALA A 44 -12.55 -2.10 1.52
C ALA A 44 -12.21 -3.53 1.08
N GLN A 45 -10.94 -3.82 0.88
CA GLN A 45 -10.47 -5.15 0.51
C GLN A 45 -10.02 -5.94 1.74
N ASP A 46 -10.22 -5.40 2.92
CA ASP A 46 -9.80 -6.03 4.17
C ASP A 46 -8.30 -6.30 4.18
N LEU A 47 -7.53 -5.35 3.66
CA LEU A 47 -6.08 -5.46 3.59
C LEU A 47 -5.44 -4.49 4.58
N LEU A 48 -4.42 -4.96 5.26
CA LEU A 48 -3.67 -4.15 6.20
C LEU A 48 -2.37 -3.70 5.55
N LEU A 49 -2.14 -2.39 5.52
CA LEU A 49 -0.89 -1.86 5.03
C LEU A 49 0.18 -2.00 6.09
N PRO A 50 1.35 -2.55 5.75
CA PRO A 50 2.43 -2.63 6.73
C PRO A 50 3.01 -1.26 7.09
N ASP A 51 2.94 -0.31 6.16
CA ASP A 51 3.36 1.04 6.44
C ASP A 51 2.65 2.00 5.50
N PHE A 52 2.62 3.26 5.86
CA PHE A 52 2.03 4.28 5.02
C PHE A 52 2.61 5.62 5.43
N GLY A 53 3.18 6.33 4.48
CA GLY A 53 3.70 7.66 4.70
C GLY A 53 3.07 8.66 3.74
N CYS A 54 2.84 9.86 4.20
CA CYS A 54 2.24 10.91 3.41
C CYS A 54 2.99 12.21 3.68
N ARG A 55 3.31 12.93 2.62
CA ARG A 55 4.08 14.15 2.72
C ARG A 55 3.63 15.14 1.67
N VAL A 56 3.56 16.41 2.04
CA VAL A 56 3.30 17.49 1.11
C VAL A 56 4.65 17.99 0.62
N ILE A 57 4.84 18.01 -0.69
CA ILE A 57 6.06 18.52 -1.30
C ILE A 57 5.64 19.52 -2.35
N GLY A 58 5.93 20.80 -2.09
CA GLY A 58 5.47 21.87 -2.97
C GLY A 58 3.94 21.92 -2.97
N ASP A 59 3.35 21.78 -4.14
CA ASP A 59 1.90 21.78 -4.28
C ASP A 59 1.37 20.36 -4.56
N ARG A 60 2.18 19.34 -4.26
CA ARG A 60 1.81 17.96 -4.49
C ARG A 60 1.81 17.18 -3.20
N LEU A 61 0.98 16.16 -3.18
CA LEU A 61 0.90 15.20 -2.10
C LEU A 61 1.61 13.93 -2.55
N ARG A 62 2.52 13.45 -1.74
CA ARG A 62 3.24 12.21 -2.04
C ARG A 62 2.94 11.19 -0.95
N MET A 63 2.41 10.06 -1.37
CA MET A 63 2.11 8.97 -0.45
C MET A 63 2.97 7.77 -0.83
N ARG A 64 3.51 7.09 0.17
CA ARG A 64 4.34 5.91 -0.06
C ARG A 64 3.92 4.82 0.89
N PHE A 65 3.85 3.62 0.37
CA PHE A 65 3.48 2.47 1.18
C PHE A 65 4.03 1.20 0.53
N THR A 66 4.10 0.14 1.34
CA THR A 66 4.48 -1.17 0.86
C THR A 66 3.22 -1.94 0.54
N MET A 67 3.17 -2.50 -0.65
CA MET A 67 1.99 -3.27 -1.06
C MET A 67 1.91 -4.54 -0.24
N PRO A 68 0.75 -4.84 0.37
CA PRO A 68 0.59 -6.12 1.06
C PRO A 68 0.72 -7.29 0.09
N ASP A 69 1.08 -8.44 0.62
CA ASP A 69 1.23 -9.64 -0.17
C ASP A 69 -0.13 -10.07 -0.72
N MET A 70 -0.21 -10.24 -2.02
CA MET A 70 -1.44 -10.64 -2.69
C MET A 70 -1.16 -11.13 -4.10
N PRO A 71 -2.08 -11.86 -4.72
CA PRO A 71 -1.91 -12.28 -6.11
C PRO A 71 -1.77 -11.07 -7.04
N PRO A 72 -0.98 -11.19 -8.11
CA PRO A 72 -0.76 -10.07 -9.04
C PRO A 72 -2.03 -9.47 -9.61
N GLN A 73 -3.02 -10.30 -9.94
CA GLN A 73 -4.26 -9.76 -10.49
C GLN A 73 -5.04 -8.95 -9.45
N HIS A 74 -4.94 -9.34 -8.19
CA HIS A 74 -5.57 -8.57 -7.13
C HIS A 74 -4.86 -7.23 -6.94
N ALA A 75 -3.53 -7.26 -6.97
CA ALA A 75 -2.74 -6.03 -6.87
C ALA A 75 -3.09 -5.06 -7.99
N ALA A 76 -3.28 -5.57 -9.20
CA ALA A 76 -3.64 -4.72 -10.34
C ALA A 76 -4.98 -4.04 -10.11
N ILE A 77 -5.94 -4.73 -9.53
CA ILE A 77 -7.25 -4.14 -9.23
C ILE A 77 -7.11 -3.04 -8.19
N VAL A 78 -6.35 -3.30 -7.13
CA VAL A 78 -6.14 -2.32 -6.06
C VAL A 78 -5.49 -1.06 -6.63
N LEU A 79 -4.44 -1.22 -7.43
CA LEU A 79 -3.75 -0.08 -8.01
C LEU A 79 -4.65 0.68 -8.99
N ALA A 80 -5.48 -0.02 -9.74
CA ALA A 80 -6.42 0.63 -10.64
C ALA A 80 -7.44 1.47 -9.87
N ARG A 81 -7.90 0.98 -8.72
CA ARG A 81 -8.83 1.73 -7.89
C ARG A 81 -8.19 2.97 -7.31
N ILE A 82 -6.93 2.88 -6.89
CA ILE A 82 -6.20 4.04 -6.40
C ILE A 82 -6.05 5.06 -7.53
N GLY A 83 -5.69 4.60 -8.71
CA GLY A 83 -5.51 5.48 -9.86
C GLY A 83 -6.80 6.18 -10.29
N ALA A 84 -7.95 5.61 -9.94
CA ALA A 84 -9.23 6.22 -10.28
C ALA A 84 -9.68 7.28 -9.29
N ILE A 85 -8.99 7.45 -8.18
CA ILE A 85 -9.34 8.48 -7.21
C ILE A 85 -9.05 9.85 -7.82
N VAL A 86 -10.05 10.73 -7.73
CA VAL A 86 -9.89 12.09 -8.25
C VAL A 86 -8.75 12.78 -7.53
N GLY A 87 -7.83 13.34 -8.28
CA GLY A 87 -6.65 14.03 -7.74
C GLY A 87 -5.37 13.21 -7.83
N VAL A 88 -5.46 11.91 -8.03
CA VAL A 88 -4.27 11.09 -8.22
C VAL A 88 -3.70 11.39 -9.61
N ILE A 89 -2.42 11.74 -9.65
CA ILE A 89 -1.74 12.13 -10.88
C ILE A 89 -0.92 10.97 -11.43
N ARG A 90 -0.22 10.24 -10.55
CA ARG A 90 0.71 9.22 -11.00
C ARG A 90 0.94 8.18 -9.92
N ILE A 91 1.10 6.95 -10.34
CA ILE A 91 1.46 5.85 -9.45
C ILE A 91 2.73 5.22 -9.99
N ARG A 92 3.70 5.03 -9.10
CA ARG A 92 4.94 4.33 -9.43
C ARG A 92 5.07 3.11 -8.56
N THR A 93 5.54 2.03 -9.16
CA THR A 93 5.81 0.79 -8.45
C THR A 93 7.30 0.54 -8.46
N ARG A 94 7.86 0.27 -7.29
CA ARG A 94 9.27 -0.10 -7.17
C ARG A 94 9.39 -1.40 -6.43
N LYS A 95 10.25 -2.26 -6.91
CA LYS A 95 10.60 -3.47 -6.16
C LYS A 95 11.78 -3.17 -5.28
N THR A 96 11.76 -3.71 -4.10
CA THR A 96 12.86 -3.52 -3.15
C THR A 96 13.71 -4.77 -2.98
#